data_67f9649ace0fab7f64adfd14efed02bf
#
_entry.id   67f9649ace0fab7f64adfd14efed02bf
#
_cell.length_a   1.000
_cell.length_b   1.000
_cell.length_c   1.000
_cell.angle_alpha   90.00
_cell.angle_beta   90.00
_cell.angle_gamma   90.00
#
_symmetry.space_group_name_H-M   'P 1'
#
loop_
_entity.id
_entity.type
_entity.pdbx_description
1 polymer ?
#
loop_
_entity_poly.entity_id
_entity_poly.type
_entity_poly.pdbx_seq_one_letter_code
_entity_poly.pdbx_strand_id
1 'polypeptide(L)' 'MTERQLQQVISQLPEGEHFDRAYSAFEGGIRVISKDERGCEYRYNVSFDAEDNASIKRF' A
#
# COMPACT_ATOMS: atom_id res chain seq x y z
N MET A 1 1.64 1.25 10.02
CA MET A 1 2.94 1.02 9.35
C MET A 1 3.97 1.98 9.91
N THR A 2 5.22 1.55 9.97
CA THR A 2 6.32 2.47 10.27
C THR A 2 6.55 3.37 9.06
N GLU A 3 7.30 4.45 9.25
CA GLU A 3 7.62 5.34 8.13
C GLU A 3 8.41 4.62 7.04
N ARG A 4 9.35 3.75 7.42
CA ARG A 4 10.10 2.96 6.45
C ARG A 4 9.18 2.06 5.63
N GLN A 5 8.23 1.39 6.29
CA GLN A 5 7.26 0.54 5.61
C GLN A 5 6.39 1.36 4.65
N LEU A 6 5.94 2.53 5.07
CA LEU A 6 5.15 3.42 4.23
C LEU A 6 5.93 3.86 3.00
N GLN A 7 7.20 4.23 3.16
CA GLN A 7 8.03 4.62 2.02
C GLN A 7 8.22 3.48 1.04
N GLN A 8 8.35 2.25 1.54
CA GLN A 8 8.43 1.07 0.67
C GLN A 8 7.17 0.90 -0.16
N VAL A 9 6.00 1.09 0.45
CA VAL A 9 4.72 0.99 -0.26
C VAL A 9 4.63 2.09 -1.32
N ILE A 10 4.92 3.32 -0.95
CA ILE A 10 4.84 4.46 -1.86
C ILE A 10 5.74 4.25 -3.08
N SER A 11 6.95 3.71 -2.87
CA SER A 11 7.89 3.50 -3.95
C SER A 11 7.42 2.44 -4.95
N GLN A 12 6.50 1.58 -4.56
CA GLN A 12 5.99 0.51 -5.41
C GLN A 12 4.65 0.83 -6.06
N LEU A 13 4.01 1.94 -5.68
CA LEU A 13 2.75 2.31 -6.32
C LEU A 13 2.99 2.69 -7.78
N PRO A 14 2.07 2.33 -8.69
CA PRO A 14 2.18 2.72 -10.09
C PRO A 14 2.24 4.23 -10.25
N GLU A 15 2.86 4.67 -11.32
CA GLU A 15 2.90 6.09 -11.66
C GLU A 15 1.49 6.64 -11.79
N GLY A 16 1.28 7.82 -11.23
CA GLY A 16 -0.03 8.47 -11.24
C GLY A 16 -0.91 8.12 -10.07
N GLU A 17 -0.53 7.13 -9.26
CA GLU A 17 -1.27 6.77 -8.04
C GLU A 17 -0.56 7.33 -6.82
N HIS A 18 -1.35 7.82 -5.88
CA HIS A 18 -0.85 8.41 -4.64
C HIS A 18 -1.45 7.67 -3.45
N PHE A 19 -0.65 7.48 -2.42
CA PHE A 19 -1.12 6.87 -1.19
C PHE A 19 -2.25 7.71 -0.59
N ASP A 20 -3.37 7.07 -0.27
CA ASP A 20 -4.50 7.73 0.37
C ASP A 20 -4.59 7.32 1.84
N ARG A 21 -4.77 6.04 2.10
CA ARG A 21 -4.89 5.53 3.47
C ARG A 21 -4.55 4.05 3.53
N ALA A 22 -4.36 3.57 4.75
CA ALA A 22 -4.12 2.15 5.00
C ALA A 22 -4.93 1.72 6.22
N TYR A 23 -5.26 0.44 6.25
CA TYR A 23 -5.97 -0.14 7.38
C TYR A 23 -5.59 -1.62 7.54
N SER A 24 -5.82 -2.14 8.75
CA SER A 24 -5.59 -3.56 9.02
C SER A 24 -6.70 -4.38 8.39
N ALA A 25 -6.32 -5.39 7.63
CA ALA A 25 -7.28 -6.31 7.07
C ALA A 25 -7.78 -7.28 8.13
N PHE A 26 -8.98 -7.78 7.96
CA PHE A 26 -9.60 -8.73 8.88
C PHE A 26 -8.74 -9.98 9.08
N GLU A 27 -8.00 -10.38 8.07
CA GLU A 27 -7.18 -11.60 8.08
C GLU A 27 -5.75 -11.38 8.55
N GLY A 28 -5.45 -10.20 9.08
CA GLY A 28 -4.15 -9.92 9.67
C GLY A 28 -3.13 -9.26 8.75
N GLY A 29 -3.48 -8.94 7.52
CA GLY A 29 -2.62 -8.19 6.63
C GLY A 29 -2.89 -6.70 6.69
N ILE A 30 -2.23 -5.96 5.82
CA ILE A 30 -2.45 -4.52 5.66
C ILE A 30 -3.02 -4.30 4.27
N ARG A 31 -4.02 -3.43 4.20
CA ARG A 31 -4.58 -2.98 2.93
C ARG A 31 -4.29 -1.51 2.75
N VAL A 32 -3.87 -1.16 1.55
CA VAL A 32 -3.55 0.20 1.17
C VAL A 32 -4.50 0.63 0.07
N ILE A 33 -4.99 1.85 0.21
CA ILE A 33 -5.83 2.49 -0.81
C ILE A 33 -5.00 3.60 -1.42
N SER A 34 -4.88 3.58 -2.75
CA SER A 34 -4.29 4.68 -3.49
C SER A 34 -5.37 5.39 -4.31
N LYS A 35 -5.08 6.60 -4.72
CA LYS A 35 -5.96 7.37 -5.62
C LYS A 35 -5.16 7.92 -6.77
N ASP A 36 -5.76 7.95 -7.95
CA ASP A 36 -5.18 8.64 -9.10
C ASP A 36 -5.67 10.09 -9.15
N GLU A 37 -5.26 10.81 -10.18
CA GLU A 37 -5.62 12.21 -10.35
C GLU A 37 -7.11 12.44 -10.58
N ARG A 38 -7.82 11.39 -10.99
CA ARG A 38 -9.28 11.45 -11.20
C ARG A 38 -10.06 11.13 -9.95
N GLY A 39 -9.37 10.75 -8.87
CA GLY A 39 -10.02 10.33 -7.64
C GLY A 39 -10.45 8.88 -7.63
N CYS A 40 -10.07 8.09 -8.62
CA CYS A 40 -10.34 6.66 -8.62
C CYS A 40 -9.47 5.97 -7.57
N GLU A 41 -10.09 5.08 -6.79
CA GLU A 41 -9.39 4.35 -5.75
C GLU A 41 -8.93 2.99 -6.25
N TYR A 42 -7.74 2.60 -5.82
CA TYR A 42 -7.18 1.28 -6.10
C TYR A 42 -6.79 0.64 -4.77
N ARG A 43 -6.93 -0.67 -4.68
CA ARG A 43 -6.71 -1.41 -3.45
C ARG A 43 -5.58 -2.40 -3.62
N TYR A 44 -4.75 -2.51 -2.57
CA TYR A 44 -3.61 -3.41 -2.57
C TYR A 44 -3.56 -4.16 -1.25
N ASN A 45 -3.24 -5.45 -1.36
CA ASN A 45 -2.82 -6.22 -0.19
C ASN A 45 -1.32 -6.01 -0.03
N VAL A 46 -0.89 -5.72 1.19
CA VAL A 46 0.50 -5.41 1.48
C VAL A 46 1.02 -6.36 2.55
N SER A 47 2.19 -6.91 2.32
CA SER A 47 2.91 -7.70 3.32
C SER A 47 4.35 -7.21 3.39
N PHE A 48 5.01 -7.52 4.51
CA PHE A 48 6.40 -7.13 4.74
C PHE A 48 7.20 -8.36 5.12
N ASP A 49 8.43 -8.43 4.63
CA ASP A 49 9.34 -9.50 5.03
C ASP A 49 10.08 -9.10 6.32
N ALA A 50 11.05 -9.94 6.75
CA ALA A 50 11.80 -9.71 7.97
C ALA A 50 12.63 -8.43 7.94
N GLU A 51 12.92 -7.90 6.76
CA GLU A 51 13.70 -6.69 6.57
C GLU A 51 12.83 -5.46 6.30
N ASP A 52 11.49 -5.60 6.44
CA ASP A 52 10.50 -4.57 6.17
C ASP A 52 10.41 -4.17 4.69
N ASN A 53 10.82 -5.05 3.80
CA ASN A 53 10.57 -4.84 2.38
C ASN A 53 9.12 -5.16 2.07
N ALA A 54 8.46 -4.26 1.37
CA ALA A 54 7.04 -4.42 1.06
C ALA A 54 6.83 -5.26 -0.19
N SER A 55 5.79 -6.09 -0.15
CA SER A 55 5.22 -6.73 -1.34
C SER A 55 3.80 -6.23 -1.46
N ILE A 56 3.44 -5.63 -2.58
CA ILE A 56 2.09 -5.15 -2.80
C ILE A 56 1.46 -5.90 -3.96
N LYS A 57 0.17 -6.16 -3.82
CA LYS A 57 -0.59 -6.87 -4.85
C LYS A 57 -1.97 -6.25 -4.97
N ARG A 58 -2.31 -5.76 -6.16
CA ARG A 58 -3.64 -5.19 -6.42
C ARG A 58 -4.71 -6.26 -6.35
N PHE A 59 -5.87 -5.88 -5.85
CA PHE A 59 -7.03 -6.75 -5.85
C PHE A 59 -8.33 -6.01 -6.15
#